data_5680e521d7ee9a49af164940a5427207
#
_entry.id   5680e521d7ee9a49af164940a5427207
#
_cell.length_a   1.000
_cell.length_b   1.000
_cell.length_c   1.000
_cell.angle_alpha   90.00
_cell.angle_beta   90.00
_cell.angle_gamma   90.00
#
_symmetry.space_group_name_H-M   'P 1'
#
loop_
_entity.id
_entity.type
_entity.pdbx_description
1 polymer ?
#
loop_
_entity_poly.entity_id
_entity_poly.type
_entity_poly.pdbx_seq_one_letter_code
_entity_poly.pdbx_strand_id
1 'polypeptide(L)'
;MKIAIVGAGIVGVTTAYELASDGHEVSVFEQRSAAAEEASFATAGLLAPHLLSPWAVPGFGQPLRLMGAQATLRVAGGLTRANWAWLRRWRSMARSNSAPAAAVERLAQYSQTRLQTIASQHELDFEASDGRLVLLRTDEDRARLQPALQVLRDSGVALREIDADAARQIEPGLSPEALLAGAIQLPDARAGNCRLFAQLLRQGIQGAGVQFVFNTRVDRVGTSPTGVVLQGETDLRRFDAVVLC
;
A
#
# COMPACT_ATOMS: atom_id res chain seq x y z
N MET A 1 -4.63 -22.71 16.55
CA MET A 1 -5.99 -22.24 16.26
C MET A 1 -6.27 -22.50 14.79
N LYS A 2 -7.54 -22.73 14.43
CA LYS A 2 -8.01 -22.75 13.04
C LYS A 2 -8.54 -21.37 12.66
N ILE A 3 -7.91 -20.72 11.69
CA ILE A 3 -8.21 -19.33 11.34
C ILE A 3 -8.62 -19.26 9.86
N ALA A 4 -9.76 -18.59 9.60
CA ALA A 4 -10.18 -18.25 8.25
C ALA A 4 -9.71 -16.85 7.89
N ILE A 5 -9.18 -16.68 6.68
CA ILE A 5 -8.87 -15.38 6.08
C ILE A 5 -9.75 -15.21 4.84
N VAL A 6 -10.41 -14.07 4.72
CA VAL A 6 -11.24 -13.72 3.56
C VAL A 6 -10.52 -12.70 2.71
N GLY A 7 -10.10 -13.13 1.53
CA GLY A 7 -9.31 -12.36 0.56
C GLY A 7 -7.84 -12.80 0.51
N ALA A 8 -7.34 -13.02 -0.70
CA ALA A 8 -5.92 -13.33 -0.99
C ALA A 8 -5.19 -12.17 -1.68
N GLY A 9 -5.52 -10.93 -1.34
CA GLY A 9 -4.70 -9.77 -1.66
C GLY A 9 -3.39 -9.78 -0.87
N ILE A 10 -2.55 -8.75 -1.05
CA ILE A 10 -1.27 -8.64 -0.33
C ILE A 10 -1.46 -8.74 1.19
N VAL A 11 -2.50 -8.12 1.75
CA VAL A 11 -2.80 -8.17 3.19
C VAL A 11 -3.15 -9.58 3.62
N GLY A 12 -4.03 -10.28 2.88
CA GLY A 12 -4.45 -11.64 3.24
C GLY A 12 -3.30 -12.65 3.16
N VAL A 13 -2.47 -12.58 2.12
CA VAL A 13 -1.32 -13.49 1.94
C VAL A 13 -0.27 -13.27 3.03
N THR A 14 0.07 -12.01 3.35
CA THR A 14 1.04 -11.71 4.42
C THR A 14 0.49 -12.06 5.80
N THR A 15 -0.81 -11.84 6.05
CA THR A 15 -1.46 -12.28 7.29
C THR A 15 -1.43 -13.81 7.42
N ALA A 16 -1.70 -14.52 6.33
CA ALA A 16 -1.62 -15.97 6.33
C ALA A 16 -0.21 -16.49 6.66
N TYR A 17 0.80 -15.85 6.08
CA TYR A 17 2.20 -16.15 6.38
C TYR A 17 2.52 -15.97 7.87
N GLU A 18 2.20 -14.83 8.45
CA GLU A 18 2.50 -14.53 9.86
C GLU A 18 1.77 -15.51 10.80
N LEU A 19 0.49 -15.75 10.57
CA LEU A 19 -0.29 -16.67 11.41
C LEU A 19 0.19 -18.11 11.29
N ALA A 20 0.58 -18.57 10.10
CA ALA A 20 1.16 -19.90 9.92
C ALA A 20 2.54 -20.00 10.59
N SER A 21 3.35 -18.96 10.53
CA SER A 21 4.63 -18.88 11.24
C SER A 21 4.47 -18.97 12.76
N ASP A 22 3.35 -18.47 13.28
CA ASP A 22 2.96 -18.60 14.70
C ASP A 22 2.34 -19.97 15.03
N GLY A 23 2.31 -20.91 14.10
CA GLY A 23 1.83 -22.28 14.29
C GLY A 23 0.30 -22.43 14.22
N HIS A 24 -0.41 -21.53 13.55
CA HIS A 24 -1.84 -21.63 13.32
C HIS A 24 -2.15 -22.39 12.03
N GLU A 25 -3.29 -23.08 12.00
CA GLU A 25 -3.88 -23.68 10.79
C GLU A 25 -4.73 -22.62 10.07
N VAL A 26 -4.32 -22.24 8.86
CA VAL A 26 -4.91 -21.11 8.15
C VAL A 26 -5.58 -21.55 6.87
N SER A 27 -6.84 -21.14 6.67
CA SER A 27 -7.60 -21.31 5.42
C SER A 27 -7.90 -19.94 4.82
N VAL A 28 -7.38 -19.67 3.63
CA VAL A 28 -7.60 -18.42 2.89
C VAL A 28 -8.63 -18.65 1.80
N PHE A 29 -9.75 -17.93 1.85
CA PHE A 29 -10.81 -17.98 0.84
C PHE A 29 -10.70 -16.79 -0.09
N GLU A 30 -10.62 -17.05 -1.40
CA GLU A 30 -10.50 -16.02 -2.42
C GLU A 30 -11.52 -16.25 -3.54
N GLN A 31 -12.27 -15.21 -3.87
CA GLN A 31 -13.30 -15.28 -4.91
C GLN A 31 -12.73 -15.35 -6.32
N ARG A 32 -11.51 -14.88 -6.52
CA ARG A 32 -10.81 -14.92 -7.81
C ARG A 32 -10.04 -16.21 -7.99
N SER A 33 -9.49 -16.38 -9.19
CA SER A 33 -8.75 -17.61 -9.56
C SER A 33 -7.32 -17.66 -9.03
N ALA A 34 -6.77 -16.50 -8.62
CA ALA A 34 -5.42 -16.41 -8.07
C ALA A 34 -5.31 -15.31 -7.00
N ALA A 35 -4.17 -15.29 -6.30
CA ALA A 35 -3.85 -14.22 -5.36
C ALA A 35 -3.55 -12.90 -6.08
N ALA A 36 -3.91 -11.80 -5.43
CA ALA A 36 -3.64 -10.43 -5.87
C ALA A 36 -4.27 -10.06 -7.23
N GLU A 37 -5.50 -10.49 -7.49
CA GLU A 37 -6.23 -10.16 -8.73
C GLU A 37 -7.18 -8.96 -8.60
N GLU A 38 -7.28 -8.34 -7.42
CA GLU A 38 -8.11 -7.15 -7.18
C GLU A 38 -7.22 -5.90 -6.91
N ALA A 39 -7.42 -5.23 -5.79
CA ALA A 39 -6.70 -4.00 -5.43
C ALA A 39 -5.17 -4.15 -5.43
N SER A 40 -4.64 -5.35 -5.16
CA SER A 40 -3.21 -5.65 -5.16
C SER A 40 -2.63 -5.97 -6.55
N PHE A 41 -3.46 -6.00 -7.60
CA PHE A 41 -3.04 -6.38 -8.96
C PHE A 41 -2.08 -5.38 -9.59
N ALA A 42 -2.41 -4.09 -9.50
CA ALA A 42 -1.67 -3.02 -10.14
C ALA A 42 -1.56 -1.80 -9.20
N THR A 43 -0.85 -1.99 -8.11
CA THR A 43 -0.49 -0.89 -7.21
C THR A 43 0.68 -0.10 -7.79
N ALA A 44 0.96 1.09 -7.22
CA ALA A 44 2.16 1.82 -7.56
C ALA A 44 3.46 1.12 -7.12
N GLY A 45 3.36 0.04 -6.36
CA GLY A 45 4.49 -0.75 -5.87
C GLY A 45 5.43 0.00 -4.92
N LEU A 46 5.05 1.16 -4.43
CA LEU A 46 5.93 2.02 -3.63
C LEU A 46 6.11 1.47 -2.22
N LEU A 47 7.37 1.32 -1.83
CA LEU A 47 7.82 0.96 -0.49
C LEU A 47 8.55 2.18 0.09
N ALA A 48 7.79 3.21 0.45
CA ALA A 48 8.31 4.49 0.90
C ALA A 48 7.58 4.91 2.19
N PRO A 49 8.04 4.46 3.36
CA PRO A 49 7.36 4.68 4.64
C PRO A 49 7.11 6.16 4.93
N HIS A 50 8.04 7.02 4.59
CA HIS A 50 7.95 8.45 4.82
C HIS A 50 6.97 9.20 3.90
N LEU A 51 6.45 8.53 2.86
CA LEU A 51 5.56 9.14 1.86
C LEU A 51 4.17 8.52 1.83
N LEU A 52 3.84 7.70 2.82
CA LEU A 52 2.62 6.90 2.85
C LEU A 52 1.32 7.69 2.98
N SER A 53 1.40 8.96 3.30
CA SER A 53 0.18 9.73 3.49
C SER A 53 0.37 11.18 3.07
N PRO A 54 -0.50 11.70 2.21
CA PRO A 54 -0.59 13.13 1.95
C PRO A 54 -0.96 13.92 3.22
N TRP A 55 -1.34 13.23 4.29
CA TRP A 55 -1.63 13.79 5.60
C TRP A 55 -0.42 13.88 6.53
N ALA A 56 0.58 13.03 6.31
CA ALA A 56 1.78 13.00 7.14
C ALA A 56 2.80 14.07 6.73
N VAL A 57 2.78 14.49 5.47
CA VAL A 57 3.75 15.43 4.91
C VAL A 57 3.00 16.59 4.23
N PRO A 58 2.97 17.77 4.83
CA PRO A 58 2.35 18.95 4.22
C PRO A 58 2.95 19.24 2.83
N GLY A 59 2.11 19.45 1.82
CA GLY A 59 2.56 19.78 0.45
C GLY A 59 2.66 18.58 -0.50
N PHE A 60 2.86 17.35 -0.06
CA PHE A 60 2.66 16.17 -0.90
C PHE A 60 1.17 15.84 -1.10
N GLY A 61 0.31 16.29 -0.17
CA GLY A 61 -1.14 16.38 -0.38
C GLY A 61 -1.47 17.69 -1.06
N GLN A 62 -1.52 17.71 -2.36
CA GLN A 62 -1.99 18.89 -3.13
C GLN A 62 -3.32 19.41 -2.56
N PRO A 63 -3.55 20.74 -2.56
CA PRO A 63 -4.87 21.27 -2.31
C PRO A 63 -5.82 20.58 -3.28
N LEU A 64 -6.92 20.04 -2.75
CA LEU A 64 -7.95 19.36 -3.51
C LEU A 64 -8.36 20.19 -4.74
N ARG A 65 -7.80 19.85 -5.89
CA ARG A 65 -8.41 20.22 -7.14
C ARG A 65 -9.56 19.24 -7.35
N LEU A 66 -10.75 19.65 -6.93
CA LEU A 66 -11.98 18.88 -7.08
C LEU A 66 -12.53 18.91 -8.52
N MET A 67 -11.98 19.78 -9.37
CA MET A 67 -12.47 20.02 -10.73
C MET A 67 -11.33 20.11 -11.73
N GLY A 68 -11.57 19.57 -12.94
CA GLY A 68 -10.65 19.61 -14.07
C GLY A 68 -9.90 18.31 -14.35
N ALA A 69 -9.19 18.26 -15.44
CA ALA A 69 -8.45 17.09 -15.93
C ALA A 69 -7.32 16.63 -14.96
N GLN A 70 -6.89 17.53 -14.08
CA GLN A 70 -5.85 17.28 -13.08
C GLN A 70 -6.42 17.09 -11.66
N ALA A 71 -7.70 16.74 -11.53
CA ALA A 71 -8.30 16.49 -10.23
C ALA A 71 -7.61 15.32 -9.53
N THR A 72 -7.05 15.57 -8.35
CA THR A 72 -6.39 14.55 -7.52
C THR A 72 -7.38 13.64 -6.81
N LEU A 73 -8.63 14.09 -6.68
CA LEU A 73 -9.71 13.30 -6.10
C LEU A 73 -10.95 13.42 -6.98
N ARG A 74 -11.50 12.30 -7.39
CA ARG A 74 -12.81 12.22 -8.06
C ARG A 74 -13.82 11.58 -7.12
N VAL A 75 -14.92 12.28 -6.87
CA VAL A 75 -16.04 11.72 -6.10
C VAL A 75 -17.00 11.05 -7.09
N ALA A 76 -17.07 9.73 -7.08
CA ALA A 76 -18.04 8.99 -7.85
C ALA A 76 -19.41 9.05 -7.16
N GLY A 77 -20.48 9.25 -7.94
CA GLY A 77 -21.86 9.19 -7.41
C GLY A 77 -22.41 10.45 -6.75
N GLY A 78 -21.73 11.61 -6.89
CA GLY A 78 -22.22 12.90 -6.39
C GLY A 78 -21.84 13.21 -4.94
N LEU A 79 -22.03 14.48 -4.53
CA LEU A 79 -21.71 14.96 -3.19
C LEU A 79 -22.87 14.69 -2.24
N THR A 80 -22.86 13.55 -1.58
CA THR A 80 -23.79 13.25 -0.49
C THR A 80 -23.40 13.96 0.80
N ARG A 81 -24.34 14.07 1.78
CA ARG A 81 -24.04 14.60 3.12
C ARG A 81 -22.91 13.83 3.80
N ALA A 82 -22.82 12.52 3.59
CA ALA A 82 -21.75 11.68 4.11
C ALA A 82 -20.38 12.03 3.48
N ASN A 83 -20.33 12.23 2.16
CA ASN A 83 -19.14 12.65 1.44
C ASN A 83 -18.63 14.02 1.92
N TRP A 84 -19.56 14.97 2.19
CA TRP A 84 -19.22 16.26 2.75
C TRP A 84 -18.68 16.17 4.18
N ALA A 85 -19.27 15.33 5.03
CA ALA A 85 -18.78 15.11 6.38
C ALA A 85 -17.36 14.49 6.37
N TRP A 86 -17.15 13.51 5.48
CA TRP A 86 -15.84 12.90 5.27
C TRP A 86 -14.80 13.91 4.77
N LEU A 87 -15.11 14.71 3.76
CA LEU A 87 -14.23 15.78 3.23
C LEU A 87 -13.82 16.79 4.30
N ARG A 88 -14.76 17.21 5.16
CA ARG A 88 -14.49 18.14 6.27
C ARG A 88 -13.52 17.53 7.27
N ARG A 89 -13.75 16.27 7.69
CA ARG A 89 -12.84 15.54 8.58
C ARG A 89 -11.46 15.41 7.96
N TRP A 90 -11.40 14.99 6.71
CA TRP A 90 -10.15 14.88 5.97
C TRP A 90 -9.36 16.18 5.93
N ARG A 91 -10.02 17.31 5.62
CA ARG A 91 -9.36 18.63 5.64
C ARG A 91 -8.88 19.06 7.02
N SER A 92 -9.59 18.71 8.07
CA SER A 92 -9.18 19.04 9.44
C SER A 92 -7.94 18.24 9.84
N MET A 93 -7.90 16.95 9.50
CA MET A 93 -6.75 16.08 9.78
C MET A 93 -5.50 16.48 9.00
N ALA A 94 -5.64 16.90 7.73
CA ALA A 94 -4.53 17.38 6.92
C ALA A 94 -3.86 18.66 7.46
N ARG A 95 -4.52 19.37 8.38
CA ARG A 95 -4.00 20.58 9.04
C ARG A 95 -3.39 20.29 10.41
N SER A 96 -3.67 19.15 11.01
CA SER A 96 -3.14 18.81 12.33
C SER A 96 -1.88 17.98 12.19
N ASN A 97 -0.74 18.57 12.54
CA ASN A 97 0.55 17.90 12.72
C ASN A 97 0.48 17.03 13.98
N SER A 98 -0.33 15.96 14.00
CA SER A 98 -0.64 15.27 15.24
C SER A 98 -0.04 13.87 15.31
N ALA A 99 0.07 13.35 16.52
CA ALA A 99 0.57 12.02 16.91
C ALA A 99 0.22 10.82 15.99
N PRO A 100 -0.88 10.80 15.22
CA PRO A 100 -1.15 9.74 14.24
C PRO A 100 -0.07 9.59 13.16
N ALA A 101 0.58 10.67 12.73
CA ALA A 101 1.61 10.61 11.69
C ALA A 101 2.82 9.79 12.12
N ALA A 102 3.33 10.02 13.33
CA ALA A 102 4.47 9.27 13.86
C ALA A 102 4.15 7.78 14.12
N ALA A 103 2.90 7.46 14.48
CA ALA A 103 2.47 6.07 14.65
C ALA A 103 2.38 5.35 13.30
N VAL A 104 1.81 6.00 12.28
CA VAL A 104 1.74 5.48 10.92
C VAL A 104 3.14 5.27 10.34
N GLU A 105 4.04 6.23 10.56
CA GLU A 105 5.43 6.11 10.10
C GLU A 105 6.15 4.93 10.74
N ARG A 106 6.05 4.75 12.06
CA ARG A 106 6.64 3.59 12.75
C ARG A 106 6.09 2.27 12.21
N LEU A 107 4.76 2.20 11.99
CA LEU A 107 4.13 1.02 11.42
C LEU A 107 4.64 0.74 10.00
N ALA A 108 4.82 1.77 9.21
CA ALA A 108 5.30 1.66 7.85
C ALA A 108 6.78 1.21 7.78
N GLN A 109 7.62 1.74 8.67
CA GLN A 109 9.01 1.30 8.81
C GLN A 109 9.10 -0.17 9.25
N TYR A 110 8.29 -0.56 10.25
CA TYR A 110 8.17 -1.95 10.66
C TYR A 110 7.73 -2.85 9.51
N SER A 111 6.69 -2.44 8.77
CA SER A 111 6.19 -3.17 7.61
C SER A 111 7.26 -3.33 6.52
N GLN A 112 8.03 -2.30 6.22
CA GLN A 112 9.13 -2.37 5.26
C GLN A 112 10.21 -3.34 5.70
N THR A 113 10.64 -3.26 6.97
CA THR A 113 11.62 -4.19 7.54
C THR A 113 11.11 -5.63 7.47
N ARG A 114 9.84 -5.85 7.84
CA ARG A 114 9.24 -7.18 7.80
C ARG A 114 9.15 -7.74 6.40
N LEU A 115 8.75 -6.91 5.43
CA LEU A 115 8.72 -7.29 4.01
C LEU A 115 10.10 -7.72 3.51
N GLN A 116 11.15 -6.96 3.83
CA GLN A 116 12.53 -7.29 3.47
C GLN A 116 12.97 -8.62 4.09
N THR A 117 12.62 -8.85 5.37
CA THR A 117 12.91 -10.10 6.05
C THR A 117 12.25 -11.28 5.36
N ILE A 118 10.95 -11.18 5.05
CA ILE A 118 10.20 -12.21 4.33
C ILE A 118 10.80 -12.46 2.95
N ALA A 119 11.07 -11.40 2.20
CA ALA A 119 11.65 -11.51 0.86
C ALA A 119 13.01 -12.22 0.88
N SER A 120 13.87 -11.90 1.85
CA SER A 120 15.19 -12.53 2.00
C SER A 120 15.08 -14.00 2.45
N GLN A 121 14.18 -14.29 3.41
CA GLN A 121 14.00 -15.66 3.93
C GLN A 121 13.49 -16.65 2.87
N HIS A 122 12.65 -16.15 1.95
CA HIS A 122 12.04 -16.96 0.91
C HIS A 122 12.64 -16.72 -0.48
N GLU A 123 13.74 -15.95 -0.56
CA GLU A 123 14.42 -15.62 -1.82
C GLU A 123 13.46 -15.08 -2.90
N LEU A 124 12.53 -14.20 -2.48
CA LEU A 124 11.49 -13.69 -3.38
C LEU A 124 12.06 -12.60 -4.30
N ASP A 125 12.16 -12.91 -5.59
CA ASP A 125 12.44 -11.90 -6.62
C ASP A 125 11.12 -11.32 -7.15
N PHE A 126 10.72 -10.19 -6.58
CA PHE A 126 9.51 -9.47 -6.93
C PHE A 126 9.78 -8.17 -7.71
N GLU A 127 10.85 -8.15 -8.50
CA GLU A 127 11.26 -7.01 -9.34
C GLU A 127 11.52 -5.75 -8.49
N ALA A 128 12.15 -5.93 -7.33
CA ALA A 128 12.43 -4.81 -6.44
C ALA A 128 13.49 -3.89 -7.03
N SER A 129 13.27 -2.59 -6.92
CA SER A 129 14.23 -1.55 -7.30
C SER A 129 14.43 -0.56 -6.18
N ASP A 130 15.63 -0.01 -6.08
CA ASP A 130 15.98 1.01 -5.10
C ASP A 130 15.88 2.41 -5.71
N GLY A 131 15.54 3.36 -4.86
CA GLY A 131 15.43 4.75 -5.23
C GLY A 131 14.05 5.16 -5.74
N ARG A 132 13.80 6.47 -5.66
CA ARG A 132 12.62 7.13 -6.21
C ARG A 132 12.98 8.51 -6.70
N LEU A 133 12.42 8.88 -7.85
CA LEU A 133 12.45 10.24 -8.37
C LEU A 133 11.07 10.88 -8.29
N VAL A 134 11.00 12.07 -7.69
CA VAL A 134 9.82 12.94 -7.75
C VAL A 134 10.14 14.07 -8.73
N LEU A 135 9.56 14.01 -9.91
CA LEU A 135 9.82 14.97 -10.96
C LEU A 135 9.14 16.30 -10.70
N LEU A 136 9.87 17.39 -10.85
CA LEU A 136 9.39 18.75 -10.74
C LEU A 136 9.28 19.35 -12.14
N ARG A 137 8.07 19.67 -12.57
CA ARG A 137 7.86 20.24 -13.89
C ARG A 137 8.18 21.72 -13.95
N THR A 138 7.94 22.44 -12.85
CA THR A 138 8.08 23.89 -12.76
C THR A 138 8.77 24.29 -11.46
N ASP A 139 9.31 25.51 -11.40
CA ASP A 139 9.83 26.08 -10.16
C ASP A 139 8.72 26.32 -9.13
N GLU A 140 7.48 26.50 -9.58
CA GLU A 140 6.33 26.57 -8.67
C GLU A 140 6.09 25.21 -7.97
N ASP A 141 6.25 24.08 -8.66
CA ASP A 141 6.20 22.75 -8.03
C ASP A 141 7.29 22.57 -6.99
N ARG A 142 8.51 23.07 -7.29
CA ARG A 142 9.62 23.09 -6.33
C ARG A 142 9.27 23.89 -5.09
N ALA A 143 8.80 25.11 -5.26
CA ALA A 143 8.42 26.00 -4.15
C ALA A 143 7.31 25.39 -3.28
N ARG A 144 6.31 24.75 -3.89
CA ARG A 144 5.22 24.09 -3.18
C ARG A 144 5.68 22.90 -2.35
N LEU A 145 6.72 22.19 -2.78
CA LEU A 145 7.22 21.01 -2.07
C LEU A 145 8.18 21.36 -0.92
N GLN A 146 8.77 22.56 -0.89
CA GLN A 146 9.76 22.92 0.13
C GLN A 146 9.32 22.66 1.58
N PRO A 147 8.08 22.98 2.01
CA PRO A 147 7.65 22.68 3.38
C PRO A 147 7.66 21.18 3.68
N ALA A 148 7.30 20.37 2.69
CA ALA A 148 7.30 18.90 2.82
C ALA A 148 8.71 18.33 2.85
N LEU A 149 9.58 18.84 1.99
CA LEU A 149 10.99 18.43 1.97
C LEU A 149 11.69 18.76 3.30
N GLN A 150 11.34 19.91 3.90
CA GLN A 150 11.87 20.27 5.21
C GLN A 150 11.45 19.26 6.30
N VAL A 151 10.17 18.89 6.34
CA VAL A 151 9.67 17.87 7.29
C VAL A 151 10.40 16.54 7.10
N LEU A 152 10.63 16.12 5.84
CA LEU A 152 11.37 14.88 5.56
C LEU A 152 12.84 14.97 6.02
N ARG A 153 13.51 16.11 5.80
CA ARG A 153 14.89 16.35 6.29
C ARG A 153 14.95 16.30 7.81
N ASP A 154 14.01 16.98 8.47
CA ASP A 154 13.92 17.01 9.95
C ASP A 154 13.65 15.61 10.55
N SER A 155 12.99 14.75 9.77
CA SER A 155 12.75 13.33 10.09
C SER A 155 13.93 12.41 9.73
N GLY A 156 15.04 12.95 9.22
CA GLY A 156 16.23 12.17 8.87
C GLY A 156 16.13 11.40 7.56
N VAL A 157 15.15 11.70 6.70
CA VAL A 157 15.00 11.05 5.39
C VAL A 157 16.07 11.56 4.44
N ALA A 158 16.84 10.63 3.86
CA ALA A 158 17.80 10.96 2.83
C ALA A 158 17.08 11.44 1.56
N LEU A 159 17.34 12.68 1.17
CA LEU A 159 16.82 13.25 -0.07
C LEU A 159 17.84 14.21 -0.70
N ARG A 160 17.80 14.31 -2.02
CA ARG A 160 18.66 15.21 -2.80
C ARG A 160 17.81 15.95 -3.82
N GLU A 161 17.98 17.26 -3.92
CA GLU A 161 17.47 18.03 -5.05
C GLU A 161 18.50 17.94 -6.18
N ILE A 162 18.06 17.54 -7.35
CA ILE A 162 18.89 17.36 -8.55
C ILE A 162 18.28 18.12 -9.73
N ASP A 163 19.10 18.48 -10.69
CA ASP A 163 18.67 19.10 -11.94
C ASP A 163 18.04 18.10 -12.92
N ALA A 164 17.53 18.60 -14.03
CA ALA A 164 16.87 17.79 -15.03
C ALA A 164 17.79 16.78 -15.73
N ASP A 165 19.07 17.14 -15.91
CA ASP A 165 20.03 16.30 -16.60
C ASP A 165 20.49 15.14 -15.70
N ALA A 166 20.74 15.40 -14.42
CA ALA A 166 21.00 14.37 -13.43
C ALA A 166 19.79 13.41 -13.27
N ALA A 167 18.57 13.94 -13.31
CA ALA A 167 17.38 13.10 -13.29
C ALA A 167 17.28 12.17 -14.50
N ARG A 168 17.62 12.63 -15.71
CA ARG A 168 17.67 11.80 -16.93
C ARG A 168 18.79 10.76 -16.91
N GLN A 169 19.92 11.08 -16.25
CA GLN A 169 21.00 10.08 -16.07
C GLN A 169 20.56 8.93 -15.17
N ILE A 170 19.74 9.23 -14.13
CA ILE A 170 19.21 8.21 -13.21
C ILE A 170 18.09 7.41 -13.88
N GLU A 171 17.20 8.08 -14.63
CA GLU A 171 16.07 7.47 -15.32
C GLU A 171 16.14 7.78 -16.84
N PRO A 172 16.81 6.93 -17.61
CA PRO A 172 16.96 7.13 -19.05
C PRO A 172 15.66 7.07 -19.86
N GLY A 173 14.58 6.52 -19.27
CA GLY A 173 13.25 6.51 -19.86
C GLY A 173 12.54 7.87 -19.88
N LEU A 174 13.11 8.89 -19.21
CA LEU A 174 12.57 10.25 -19.25
C LEU A 174 12.78 10.88 -20.63
N SER A 175 11.69 11.33 -21.24
CA SER A 175 11.78 12.03 -22.54
C SER A 175 12.71 13.24 -22.44
N PRO A 176 13.67 13.40 -23.38
CA PRO A 176 14.53 14.57 -23.45
C PRO A 176 13.76 15.88 -23.68
N GLU A 177 12.59 15.79 -24.30
CA GLU A 177 11.73 16.94 -24.60
C GLU A 177 10.83 17.33 -23.41
N ALA A 178 10.73 16.47 -22.37
CA ALA A 178 9.92 16.79 -21.20
C ALA A 178 10.49 17.99 -20.46
N LEU A 179 9.66 19.01 -20.27
CA LEU A 179 10.02 20.16 -19.43
C LEU A 179 10.12 19.73 -17.99
N LEU A 180 11.33 19.78 -17.46
CA LEU A 180 11.64 19.49 -16.05
C LEU A 180 12.45 20.64 -15.47
N ALA A 181 11.98 21.18 -14.34
CA ALA A 181 12.75 22.12 -13.52
C ALA A 181 13.79 21.39 -12.64
N GLY A 182 13.67 20.05 -12.49
CA GLY A 182 14.53 19.18 -11.72
C GLY A 182 13.78 18.02 -11.11
N ALA A 183 14.38 17.35 -10.13
CA ALA A 183 13.75 16.27 -9.40
C ALA A 183 14.22 16.22 -7.93
N ILE A 184 13.44 15.52 -7.11
CA ILE A 184 13.86 15.08 -5.78
C ILE A 184 14.19 13.62 -5.85
N GLN A 185 15.43 13.27 -5.55
CA GLN A 185 15.88 11.90 -5.40
C GLN A 185 15.73 11.44 -3.94
N LEU A 186 15.11 10.29 -3.75
CA LEU A 186 14.95 9.60 -2.47
C LEU A 186 15.65 8.23 -2.59
N PRO A 187 16.93 8.13 -2.27
CA PRO A 187 17.73 6.93 -2.53
C PRO A 187 17.26 5.71 -1.73
N ASP A 188 16.80 5.93 -0.51
CA ASP A 188 16.39 4.85 0.40
C ASP A 188 14.93 4.39 0.19
N ALA A 189 14.18 5.06 -0.70
CA ALA A 189 12.87 4.59 -1.11
C ALA A 189 13.05 3.37 -2.02
N ARG A 190 12.06 2.47 -1.98
CA ARG A 190 12.06 1.27 -2.83
C ARG A 190 10.73 1.15 -3.57
N ALA A 191 10.76 0.38 -4.63
CA ALA A 191 9.55 -0.07 -5.32
C ALA A 191 9.65 -1.56 -5.59
N GLY A 192 8.52 -2.22 -5.84
CA GLY A 192 8.47 -3.62 -6.18
C GLY A 192 7.10 -4.04 -6.71
N ASN A 193 7.05 -5.16 -7.38
CA ASN A 193 5.82 -5.71 -7.95
C ASN A 193 5.00 -6.39 -6.85
N CYS A 194 3.98 -5.67 -6.35
CA CYS A 194 3.10 -6.12 -5.27
C CYS A 194 2.40 -7.45 -5.60
N ARG A 195 1.91 -7.60 -6.84
CA ARG A 195 1.25 -8.82 -7.29
C ARG A 195 2.21 -10.00 -7.28
N LEU A 196 3.39 -9.82 -7.84
CA LEU A 196 4.41 -10.85 -7.91
C LEU A 196 4.86 -11.27 -6.51
N PHE A 197 5.11 -10.31 -5.61
CA PHE A 197 5.43 -10.60 -4.21
C PHE A 197 4.36 -11.48 -3.56
N ALA A 198 3.07 -11.09 -3.68
CA ALA A 198 1.98 -11.85 -3.09
C ALA A 198 1.86 -13.27 -3.66
N GLN A 199 2.07 -13.44 -4.97
CA GLN A 199 2.02 -14.73 -5.63
C GLN A 199 3.18 -15.64 -5.23
N LEU A 200 4.40 -15.11 -5.20
CA LEU A 200 5.59 -15.85 -4.78
C LEU A 200 5.51 -16.27 -3.30
N LEU A 201 5.12 -15.34 -2.42
CA LEU A 201 4.94 -15.66 -1.01
C LEU A 201 3.88 -16.74 -0.81
N ARG A 202 2.73 -16.63 -1.48
CA ARG A 202 1.70 -17.67 -1.46
C ARG A 202 2.23 -19.04 -1.87
N GLN A 203 3.06 -19.09 -2.92
CA GLN A 203 3.68 -20.36 -3.35
C GLN A 203 4.62 -20.92 -2.28
N GLY A 204 5.43 -20.06 -1.66
CA GLY A 204 6.38 -20.44 -0.63
C GLY A 204 5.73 -20.98 0.66
N ILE A 205 4.52 -20.53 0.98
CA ILE A 205 3.81 -20.93 2.21
C ILE A 205 2.75 -22.02 1.97
N GLN A 206 2.51 -22.41 0.73
CA GLN A 206 1.58 -23.48 0.41
C GLN A 206 2.12 -24.82 0.96
N GLY A 207 1.37 -25.42 1.86
CA GLY A 207 1.78 -26.64 2.56
C GLY A 207 2.44 -26.41 3.94
N ALA A 208 2.76 -25.17 4.30
CA ALA A 208 3.27 -24.81 5.63
C ALA A 208 2.13 -24.44 6.61
N GLY A 209 1.06 -25.22 6.64
CA GLY A 209 -0.12 -24.93 7.48
C GLY A 209 -1.12 -23.96 6.86
N VAL A 210 -0.92 -23.53 5.60
CA VAL A 210 -1.83 -22.64 4.88
C VAL A 210 -2.50 -23.37 3.72
N GLN A 211 -3.82 -23.29 3.68
CA GLN A 211 -4.65 -23.77 2.57
C GLN A 211 -5.28 -22.57 1.85
N PHE A 212 -5.02 -22.43 0.54
CA PHE A 212 -5.70 -21.44 -0.30
C PHE A 212 -6.84 -22.09 -1.09
N VAL A 213 -8.03 -21.51 -0.99
CA VAL A 213 -9.25 -21.96 -1.65
C VAL A 213 -9.71 -20.84 -2.59
N PHE A 214 -9.34 -20.95 -3.86
CA PHE A 214 -9.68 -20.00 -4.91
C PHE A 214 -11.07 -20.26 -5.52
N ASN A 215 -11.57 -19.31 -6.32
CA ASN A 215 -12.90 -19.35 -6.92
C ASN A 215 -14.00 -19.57 -5.88
N THR A 216 -13.78 -19.08 -4.66
CA THR A 216 -14.63 -19.33 -3.51
C THR A 216 -14.97 -18.02 -2.81
N ARG A 217 -16.20 -17.58 -2.97
CA ARG A 217 -16.69 -16.38 -2.33
C ARG A 217 -17.26 -16.69 -0.94
N VAL A 218 -16.90 -15.86 0.03
CA VAL A 218 -17.54 -15.87 1.35
C VAL A 218 -18.73 -14.89 1.31
N ASP A 219 -19.93 -15.42 1.53
CA ASP A 219 -21.16 -14.61 1.51
C ASP A 219 -21.48 -14.04 2.90
N ARG A 220 -21.12 -14.75 3.95
CA ARG A 220 -21.42 -14.32 5.31
C ARG A 220 -20.36 -14.77 6.30
N VAL A 221 -20.07 -13.91 7.27
CA VAL A 221 -19.23 -14.19 8.44
C VAL A 221 -20.12 -14.30 9.66
N GLY A 222 -20.01 -15.41 10.38
CA GLY A 222 -20.67 -15.64 11.68
C GLY A 222 -19.77 -15.22 12.82
N THR A 223 -20.33 -14.63 13.85
CA THR A 223 -19.61 -14.24 15.08
C THR A 223 -19.95 -15.12 16.27
N SER A 224 -21.10 -15.80 16.26
CA SER A 224 -21.54 -16.73 17.29
C SER A 224 -22.47 -17.79 16.68
N PRO A 225 -21.95 -18.98 16.34
CA PRO A 225 -20.53 -19.39 16.34
C PRO A 225 -19.70 -18.66 15.28
N THR A 226 -18.39 -18.52 15.56
CA THR A 226 -17.43 -17.92 14.64
C THR A 226 -17.20 -18.81 13.42
N GLY A 227 -17.23 -18.22 12.21
CA GLY A 227 -17.01 -18.98 10.99
C GLY A 227 -17.40 -18.23 9.74
N VAL A 228 -17.39 -18.93 8.61
CA VAL A 228 -17.76 -18.40 7.29
C VAL A 228 -18.80 -19.28 6.62
N VAL A 229 -19.69 -18.66 5.85
CA VAL A 229 -20.63 -19.35 4.94
C VAL A 229 -20.18 -19.02 3.52
N LEU A 230 -19.89 -20.06 2.74
CA LEU A 230 -19.45 -19.91 1.36
C LEU A 230 -20.65 -19.75 0.43
N GLN A 231 -20.43 -19.14 -0.71
CA GLN A 231 -21.46 -18.95 -1.73
C GLN A 231 -22.03 -20.31 -2.16
N GLY A 232 -23.36 -20.41 -2.10
CA GLY A 232 -24.09 -21.62 -2.43
C GLY A 232 -24.19 -22.65 -1.29
N GLU A 233 -23.60 -22.38 -0.13
CA GLU A 233 -23.74 -23.22 1.07
C GLU A 233 -24.73 -22.58 2.06
N THR A 234 -25.38 -23.42 2.87
CA THR A 234 -26.24 -22.98 3.98
C THR A 234 -25.53 -23.09 5.32
N ASP A 235 -24.57 -23.97 5.41
CA ASP A 235 -23.91 -24.34 6.66
C ASP A 235 -22.71 -23.44 6.95
N LEU A 236 -22.56 -23.12 8.24
CA LEU A 236 -21.41 -22.35 8.71
C LEU A 236 -20.20 -23.29 8.89
N ARG A 237 -19.13 -23.00 8.17
CA ARG A 237 -17.82 -23.59 8.41
C ARG A 237 -17.18 -22.93 9.62
N ARG A 238 -16.97 -23.68 10.70
CA ARG A 238 -16.49 -23.17 11.98
C ARG A 238 -15.00 -22.95 11.98
N PHE A 239 -14.58 -21.83 12.55
CA PHE A 239 -13.20 -21.41 12.80
C PHE A 239 -13.10 -20.80 14.19
N ASP A 240 -11.89 -20.78 14.75
CA ASP A 240 -11.60 -20.11 16.02
C ASP A 240 -11.61 -18.58 15.84
N ALA A 241 -11.15 -18.11 14.67
CA ALA A 241 -11.16 -16.70 14.29
C ALA A 241 -11.37 -16.52 12.79
N VAL A 242 -11.87 -15.33 12.39
CA VAL A 242 -12.00 -14.92 10.99
C VAL A 242 -11.36 -13.54 10.81
N VAL A 243 -10.47 -13.42 9.82
CA VAL A 243 -9.83 -12.16 9.45
C VAL A 243 -10.35 -11.73 8.08
N LEU A 244 -10.77 -10.48 7.97
CA LEU A 244 -11.23 -9.88 6.70
C LEU A 244 -10.10 -9.01 6.13
N CYS A 245 -9.68 -9.29 4.88
CA CYS A 245 -8.57 -8.65 4.18
C CYS A 245 -8.97 -8.07 2.83
#